data_fa6babd4965ae285f9513e06727ea353
#
_entry.id   fa6babd4965ae285f9513e06727ea353
#
_cell.length_a   1.000
_cell.length_b   1.000
_cell.length_c   1.000
_cell.angle_alpha   90.00
_cell.angle_beta   90.00
_cell.angle_gamma   90.00
#
_symmetry.space_group_name_H-M   'P 1'
#
loop_
_entity.id
_entity.type
_entity.pdbx_description
1 polymer ?
#
loop_
_entity_poly.entity_id
_entity_poly.type
_entity_poly.pdbx_seq_one_letter_code
_entity_poly.pdbx_strand_id
1 'polypeptide(L)'
;FKGEVICGDISSLNDLKLLENYKFDYIFHQAAISDTRVLDQEIIMKTNVNSFYNLLDIAKKNSSVMVYASSAATYGSTLSPQKVGNENPENPYGYSKYVMDQIATIYSKKYPEMNIVGLRYFNVYGPKEFYKGKTASMILQLGHQILNGFPPRLFENSNQIFRDFIYIDDVIQANIKACQAKH
;
A
#
# COMPACT_ATOMS: atom_id res chain seq x y z
N PHE A 1 4.71 5.59 -21.09
CA PHE A 1 5.32 6.21 -19.91
C PHE A 1 6.35 7.25 -20.41
N LYS A 2 6.28 8.46 -19.89
CA LYS A 2 7.21 9.55 -20.20
C LYS A 2 8.06 9.83 -18.96
N GLY A 3 9.04 9.00 -18.70
CA GLY A 3 9.91 9.17 -17.54
C GLY A 3 11.08 8.21 -17.56
N GLU A 4 12.04 8.44 -16.71
CA GLU A 4 13.15 7.52 -16.49
C GLU A 4 12.69 6.30 -15.69
N VAL A 5 13.20 5.12 -16.04
CA VAL A 5 12.95 3.87 -15.33
C VAL A 5 14.25 3.38 -14.72
N ILE A 6 14.30 3.30 -13.42
CA ILE A 6 15.41 2.72 -12.66
C ILE A 6 14.94 1.40 -12.07
N CYS A 7 15.59 0.29 -12.44
CA CYS A 7 15.31 -1.01 -11.87
C CYS A 7 16.14 -1.20 -10.60
N GLY A 8 15.51 -1.62 -9.50
CA GLY A 8 16.18 -1.88 -8.23
C GLY A 8 15.25 -2.46 -7.19
N ASP A 9 15.83 -2.95 -6.10
CA ASP A 9 15.12 -3.47 -4.93
C ASP A 9 15.14 -2.41 -3.82
N ILE A 10 13.96 -1.99 -3.37
CA ILE A 10 13.83 -1.01 -2.27
C ILE A 10 14.44 -1.49 -0.94
N SER A 11 14.62 -2.80 -0.75
CA SER A 11 15.27 -3.38 0.43
C SER A 11 16.80 -3.38 0.32
N SER A 12 17.36 -3.05 -0.85
CA SER A 12 18.80 -2.98 -1.12
C SER A 12 19.31 -1.55 -0.95
N LEU A 13 20.15 -1.31 0.05
CA LEU A 13 20.80 -0.01 0.23
C LEU A 13 21.65 0.41 -0.96
N ASN A 14 22.24 -0.55 -1.67
CA ASN A 14 23.03 -0.26 -2.86
C ASN A 14 22.17 0.25 -4.01
N ASP A 15 20.97 -0.31 -4.18
CA ASP A 15 20.06 0.12 -5.23
C ASP A 15 19.46 1.50 -4.88
N LEU A 16 19.17 1.76 -3.61
CA LEU A 16 18.71 3.06 -3.16
C LEU A 16 19.74 4.20 -3.37
N LYS A 17 21.05 3.87 -3.38
CA LYS A 17 22.09 4.86 -3.72
C LYS A 17 21.94 5.39 -5.15
N LEU A 18 21.32 4.65 -6.05
CA LEU A 18 21.03 5.12 -7.42
C LEU A 18 20.13 6.37 -7.39
N LEU A 19 19.35 6.56 -6.33
CA LEU A 19 18.44 7.68 -6.15
C LEU A 19 19.11 8.92 -5.53
N GLU A 20 20.34 8.82 -5.03
CA GLU A 20 21.02 9.91 -4.30
C GLU A 20 21.28 11.16 -5.17
N ASN A 21 21.42 10.98 -6.47
CA ASN A 21 21.67 12.06 -7.43
C ASN A 21 20.39 12.73 -7.95
N TYR A 22 19.22 12.24 -7.54
CA TYR A 22 17.94 12.77 -7.96
C TYR A 22 17.35 13.69 -6.89
N LYS A 23 16.61 14.70 -7.35
CA LYS A 23 15.74 15.51 -6.50
C LYS A 23 14.28 15.11 -6.76
N PHE A 24 13.54 14.87 -5.69
CA PHE A 24 12.13 14.50 -5.77
C PHE A 24 11.29 15.53 -5.01
N ASP A 25 10.28 16.11 -5.66
CA ASP A 25 9.25 16.91 -4.98
C ASP A 25 8.24 16.01 -4.29
N TYR A 26 7.93 14.86 -4.91
CA TYR A 26 6.96 13.88 -4.42
C TYR A 26 7.51 12.47 -4.52
N ILE A 27 7.23 11.66 -3.50
CA ILE A 27 7.54 10.24 -3.49
C ILE A 27 6.25 9.46 -3.26
N PHE A 28 5.84 8.64 -4.24
CA PHE A 28 4.71 7.72 -4.12
C PHE A 28 5.24 6.31 -3.86
N HIS A 29 5.25 5.91 -2.59
CA HIS A 29 5.73 4.59 -2.20
C HIS A 29 4.60 3.57 -2.26
N GLN A 30 4.54 2.83 -3.37
CA GLN A 30 3.52 1.81 -3.64
C GLN A 30 4.08 0.38 -3.59
N ALA A 31 5.40 0.23 -3.51
CA ALA A 31 6.06 -1.07 -3.50
C ALA A 31 5.89 -1.77 -2.15
N ALA A 32 5.51 -3.03 -2.17
CA ALA A 32 5.45 -3.90 -0.99
C ALA A 32 5.27 -5.37 -1.40
N ILE A 33 5.62 -6.30 -0.51
CA ILE A 33 5.06 -7.64 -0.52
C ILE A 33 3.63 -7.52 0.01
N SER A 34 2.63 -7.68 -0.88
CA SER A 34 1.21 -7.44 -0.58
C SER A 34 0.35 -8.70 -0.51
N ASP A 35 0.93 -9.87 -0.75
CA ASP A 35 0.22 -11.15 -0.64
C ASP A 35 0.05 -11.52 0.85
N THR A 36 -1.19 -11.46 1.33
CA THR A 36 -1.55 -11.76 2.73
C THR A 36 -1.31 -13.22 3.15
N ARG A 37 -1.04 -14.11 2.18
CA ARG A 37 -0.73 -15.53 2.42
C ARG A 37 0.75 -15.77 2.72
N VAL A 38 1.61 -14.79 2.48
CA VAL A 38 3.03 -14.86 2.85
C VAL A 38 3.12 -14.75 4.37
N LEU A 39 3.58 -15.81 5.03
CA LEU A 39 3.70 -15.89 6.48
C LEU A 39 5.13 -15.62 6.97
N ASP A 40 6.09 -15.50 6.06
CA ASP A 40 7.48 -15.16 6.38
C ASP A 40 7.56 -13.71 6.84
N GLN A 41 7.61 -13.55 8.16
CA GLN A 41 7.66 -12.22 8.80
C GLN A 41 8.98 -11.49 8.52
N GLU A 42 10.08 -12.22 8.42
CA GLU A 42 11.40 -11.61 8.20
C GLU A 42 11.45 -10.89 6.85
N ILE A 43 11.07 -11.58 5.78
CA ILE A 43 11.08 -10.98 4.45
C ILE A 43 10.08 -9.83 4.33
N ILE A 44 8.90 -9.95 4.95
CA ILE A 44 7.89 -8.88 4.95
C ILE A 44 8.40 -7.67 5.71
N MET A 45 8.95 -7.84 6.91
CA MET A 45 9.46 -6.72 7.70
C MET A 45 10.66 -6.06 7.04
N LYS A 46 11.58 -6.84 6.48
CA LYS A 46 12.72 -6.33 5.72
C LYS A 46 12.27 -5.50 4.53
N THR A 47 11.34 -6.04 3.72
CA THR A 47 10.94 -5.40 2.46
C THR A 47 9.95 -4.26 2.67
N ASN A 48 8.95 -4.40 3.56
CA ASN A 48 7.92 -3.39 3.71
C ASN A 48 8.29 -2.32 4.75
N VAL A 49 8.93 -2.72 5.86
CA VAL A 49 9.15 -1.83 7.01
C VAL A 49 10.54 -1.21 6.98
N ASN A 50 11.59 -2.05 6.88
CA ASN A 50 12.96 -1.52 6.93
C ASN A 50 13.27 -0.61 5.73
N SER A 51 12.77 -0.97 4.54
CA SER A 51 12.90 -0.12 3.37
C SER A 51 12.19 1.23 3.51
N PHE A 52 11.09 1.27 4.26
CA PHE A 52 10.32 2.49 4.47
C PHE A 52 11.13 3.54 5.24
N TYR A 53 11.93 3.15 6.23
CA TYR A 53 12.86 4.07 6.90
C TYR A 53 13.81 4.74 5.91
N ASN A 54 14.41 3.94 5.03
CA ASN A 54 15.34 4.46 4.02
C ASN A 54 14.67 5.46 3.06
N LEU A 55 13.43 5.16 2.66
CA LEU A 55 12.66 6.06 1.80
C LEU A 55 12.24 7.34 2.52
N LEU A 56 11.91 7.28 3.81
CA LEU A 56 11.64 8.46 4.62
C LEU A 56 12.89 9.35 4.76
N ASP A 57 14.08 8.76 4.89
CA ASP A 57 15.35 9.51 4.94
C ASP A 57 15.64 10.18 3.59
N ILE A 58 15.35 9.52 2.46
CA ILE A 58 15.43 10.13 1.13
C ILE A 58 14.42 11.29 1.01
N ALA A 59 13.17 11.08 1.45
CA ALA A 59 12.14 12.12 1.43
C ALA A 59 12.58 13.34 2.27
N LYS A 60 13.13 13.12 3.46
CA LYS A 60 13.64 14.17 4.33
C LYS A 60 14.77 14.94 3.68
N LYS A 61 15.77 14.24 3.11
CA LYS A 61 16.92 14.85 2.42
C LYS A 61 16.48 15.75 1.28
N ASN A 62 15.42 15.37 0.56
CA ASN A 62 14.89 16.11 -0.57
C ASN A 62 13.82 17.15 -0.20
N SER A 63 13.34 17.18 1.04
CA SER A 63 12.13 17.92 1.44
C SER A 63 10.90 17.53 0.62
N SER A 64 10.81 16.23 0.26
CA SER A 64 9.72 15.68 -0.56
C SER A 64 8.46 15.46 0.27
N VAL A 65 7.30 15.60 -0.38
CA VAL A 65 6.05 15.03 0.14
C VAL A 65 6.07 13.52 -0.06
N MET A 66 5.87 12.76 1.02
CA MET A 66 5.78 11.30 0.97
C MET A 66 4.32 10.85 1.03
N VAL A 67 3.84 10.17 -0.02
CA VAL A 67 2.54 9.47 0.00
C VAL A 67 2.81 7.97 -0.10
N TYR A 68 2.33 7.20 0.87
CA TYR A 68 2.59 5.77 0.89
C TYR A 68 1.31 4.93 0.97
N ALA A 69 1.38 3.74 0.37
CA ALA A 69 0.30 2.75 0.45
C ALA A 69 0.30 2.07 1.82
N SER A 70 -0.61 2.47 2.69
CA SER A 70 -1.05 1.67 3.81
C SER A 70 -2.16 0.72 3.35
N SER A 71 -2.89 0.08 4.26
CA SER A 71 -3.89 -0.93 3.88
C SER A 71 -5.01 -1.01 4.91
N ALA A 72 -6.21 -1.35 4.45
CA ALA A 72 -7.31 -1.77 5.31
C ALA A 72 -7.00 -3.05 6.11
N ALA A 73 -6.02 -3.86 5.69
CA ALA A 73 -5.53 -5.01 6.44
C ALA A 73 -4.99 -4.67 7.83
N THR A 74 -4.69 -3.39 8.09
CA THR A 74 -4.33 -2.90 9.43
C THR A 74 -5.47 -3.07 10.43
N TYR A 75 -6.72 -3.04 9.98
CA TYR A 75 -7.89 -3.14 10.84
C TYR A 75 -8.25 -4.58 11.23
N GLY A 76 -7.82 -5.58 10.45
CA GLY A 76 -8.22 -6.97 10.67
C GLY A 76 -9.73 -7.14 10.63
N SER A 77 -10.28 -7.90 11.59
CA SER A 77 -11.72 -8.18 11.74
C SER A 77 -12.44 -7.21 12.69
N THR A 78 -11.93 -5.99 12.87
CA THR A 78 -12.61 -5.01 13.73
C THR A 78 -13.96 -4.59 13.13
N LEU A 79 -14.89 -4.20 14.02
CA LEU A 79 -16.25 -3.84 13.62
C LEU A 79 -16.27 -2.58 12.74
N SER A 80 -17.18 -2.58 11.76
CA SER A 80 -17.48 -1.41 10.92
C SER A 80 -18.34 -0.37 11.69
N PRO A 81 -18.18 0.93 11.46
CA PRO A 81 -17.17 1.57 10.60
C PRO A 81 -15.77 1.54 11.22
N GLN A 82 -14.79 1.16 10.42
CA GLN A 82 -13.41 1.09 10.87
C GLN A 82 -12.83 2.49 11.07
N LYS A 83 -12.07 2.67 12.15
CA LYS A 83 -11.51 3.98 12.53
C LYS A 83 -10.03 3.84 12.85
N VAL A 84 -9.27 4.90 12.56
CA VAL A 84 -7.88 5.02 13.02
C VAL A 84 -7.86 4.97 14.55
N GLY A 85 -6.97 4.15 15.11
CA GLY A 85 -6.89 3.87 16.54
C GLY A 85 -7.49 2.52 16.95
N ASN A 86 -8.21 1.84 16.03
CA ASN A 86 -8.82 0.53 16.27
C ASN A 86 -8.15 -0.58 15.43
N GLU A 87 -6.85 -0.42 15.13
CA GLU A 87 -6.11 -1.40 14.34
C GLU A 87 -5.90 -2.70 15.11
N ASN A 88 -6.13 -3.83 14.43
CA ASN A 88 -5.90 -5.17 14.93
C ASN A 88 -5.49 -6.12 13.78
N PRO A 89 -4.29 -5.95 13.21
CA PRO A 89 -3.86 -6.72 12.05
C PRO A 89 -3.74 -8.22 12.35
N GLU A 90 -4.23 -9.05 11.44
CA GLU A 90 -4.35 -10.52 11.62
C GLU A 90 -3.29 -11.31 10.84
N ASN A 91 -2.47 -10.67 10.04
CA ASN A 91 -1.43 -11.32 9.27
C ASN A 91 -0.17 -10.45 9.17
N PRO A 92 0.99 -11.03 8.78
CA PRO A 92 2.26 -10.30 8.71
C PRO A 92 2.22 -9.08 7.79
N TYR A 93 1.49 -9.16 6.66
CA TYR A 93 1.32 -8.02 5.76
C TYR A 93 0.57 -6.87 6.44
N GLY A 94 -0.61 -7.13 7.01
CA GLY A 94 -1.38 -6.12 7.74
C GLY A 94 -0.57 -5.50 8.88
N TYR A 95 0.15 -6.34 9.63
CA TYR A 95 1.03 -5.87 10.69
C TYR A 95 2.16 -4.98 10.16
N SER A 96 2.79 -5.33 9.02
CA SER A 96 3.83 -4.48 8.42
C SER A 96 3.30 -3.10 8.04
N LYS A 97 2.09 -3.02 7.50
CA LYS A 97 1.44 -1.75 7.15
C LYS A 97 1.07 -0.93 8.40
N TYR A 98 0.63 -1.59 9.46
CA TYR A 98 0.40 -0.94 10.75
C TYR A 98 1.70 -0.35 11.33
N VAL A 99 2.81 -1.10 11.29
CA VAL A 99 4.12 -0.60 11.74
C VAL A 99 4.58 0.58 10.89
N MET A 100 4.37 0.56 9.56
CA MET A 100 4.66 1.72 8.70
C MET A 100 3.85 2.96 9.13
N ASP A 101 2.57 2.81 9.47
CA ASP A 101 1.73 3.92 9.97
C ASP A 101 2.27 4.50 11.29
N GLN A 102 2.75 3.62 12.21
CA GLN A 102 3.40 4.07 13.45
C GLN A 102 4.71 4.81 13.18
N ILE A 103 5.53 4.30 12.28
CA ILE A 103 6.79 4.95 11.87
C ILE A 103 6.51 6.34 11.27
N ALA A 104 5.54 6.44 10.35
CA ALA A 104 5.14 7.71 9.76
C ALA A 104 4.71 8.72 10.82
N THR A 105 3.93 8.28 11.81
CA THR A 105 3.49 9.11 12.94
C THR A 105 4.67 9.60 13.78
N ILE A 106 5.65 8.73 14.06
CA ILE A 106 6.87 9.09 14.81
C ILE A 106 7.71 10.09 14.01
N TYR A 107 7.88 9.86 12.70
CA TYR A 107 8.63 10.76 11.84
C TYR A 107 7.97 12.14 11.73
N SER A 108 6.66 12.22 11.55
CA SER A 108 5.93 13.49 11.49
C SER A 108 6.04 14.28 12.80
N LYS A 109 6.05 13.61 13.95
CA LYS A 109 6.28 14.27 15.25
C LYS A 109 7.72 14.76 15.41
N LYS A 110 8.69 13.97 14.95
CA LYS A 110 10.12 14.29 15.08
C LYS A 110 10.57 15.34 14.07
N TYR A 111 9.94 15.36 12.90
CA TYR A 111 10.26 16.23 11.77
C TYR A 111 8.97 16.90 11.26
N PRO A 112 8.47 17.93 11.95
CA PRO A 112 7.19 18.56 11.62
C PRO A 112 7.15 19.22 10.23
N GLU A 113 8.31 19.47 9.63
CA GLU A 113 8.45 20.00 8.28
C GLU A 113 8.16 18.96 7.18
N MET A 114 8.20 17.65 7.53
CA MET A 114 7.92 16.57 6.59
C MET A 114 6.41 16.38 6.41
N ASN A 115 5.96 16.38 5.16
CA ASN A 115 4.61 15.99 4.82
C ASN A 115 4.56 14.51 4.46
N ILE A 116 3.99 13.68 5.34
CA ILE A 116 3.90 12.23 5.18
C ILE A 116 2.43 11.82 5.28
N VAL A 117 1.89 11.25 4.20
CA VAL A 117 0.49 10.84 4.13
C VAL A 117 0.38 9.35 3.83
N GLY A 118 -0.25 8.59 4.70
CA GLY A 118 -0.59 7.18 4.50
C GLY A 118 -2.03 7.01 4.03
N LEU A 119 -2.23 6.28 2.94
CA LEU A 119 -3.55 5.96 2.42
C LEU A 119 -3.84 4.48 2.66
N ARG A 120 -4.84 4.17 3.48
CA ARG A 120 -5.30 2.80 3.77
C ARG A 120 -6.23 2.33 2.66
N TYR A 121 -5.67 1.69 1.65
CA TYR A 121 -6.46 1.15 0.54
C TYR A 121 -7.30 -0.03 1.00
N PHE A 122 -8.57 0.01 0.61
CA PHE A 122 -9.46 -1.15 0.64
C PHE A 122 -9.26 -1.99 -0.62
N ASN A 123 -10.28 -2.74 -1.08
CA ASN A 123 -10.11 -3.63 -2.22
C ASN A 123 -10.09 -2.84 -3.52
N VAL A 124 -8.89 -2.49 -3.98
CA VAL A 124 -8.71 -1.75 -5.23
C VAL A 124 -8.97 -2.66 -6.42
N TYR A 125 -9.76 -2.18 -7.38
CA TYR A 125 -10.02 -2.87 -8.64
C TYR A 125 -9.91 -1.93 -9.83
N GLY A 126 -9.69 -2.50 -11.01
CA GLY A 126 -9.63 -1.71 -12.24
C GLY A 126 -8.85 -2.39 -13.37
N PRO A 127 -8.63 -1.71 -14.49
CA PRO A 127 -7.92 -2.25 -15.63
C PRO A 127 -6.47 -2.63 -15.25
N LYS A 128 -5.92 -3.61 -16.00
CA LYS A 128 -4.56 -4.15 -15.84
C LYS A 128 -4.31 -5.02 -14.61
N GLU A 129 -5.35 -5.40 -13.85
CA GLU A 129 -5.19 -6.33 -12.71
C GLU A 129 -4.82 -7.76 -13.11
N PHE A 130 -5.04 -8.16 -14.34
CA PHE A 130 -4.77 -9.54 -14.79
C PHE A 130 -3.31 -9.96 -14.58
N TYR A 131 -2.36 -9.04 -14.50
CA TYR A 131 -0.96 -9.32 -14.15
C TYR A 131 -0.77 -9.82 -12.71
N LYS A 132 -1.74 -9.55 -11.83
CA LYS A 132 -1.70 -9.97 -10.43
C LYS A 132 -2.04 -11.46 -10.25
N GLY A 133 -2.58 -12.13 -11.27
CA GLY A 133 -2.96 -13.53 -11.19
C GLY A 133 -3.90 -13.82 -10.01
N LYS A 134 -3.50 -14.70 -9.11
CA LYS A 134 -4.32 -15.11 -7.94
C LYS A 134 -4.56 -14.01 -6.90
N THR A 135 -3.82 -12.91 -6.95
CA THR A 135 -3.97 -11.78 -6.03
C THR A 135 -4.79 -10.62 -6.64
N ALA A 136 -5.35 -10.81 -7.84
CA ALA A 136 -6.28 -9.87 -8.45
C ALA A 136 -7.58 -9.76 -7.63
N SER A 137 -8.29 -8.64 -7.78
CA SER A 137 -9.55 -8.41 -7.05
C SER A 137 -10.59 -9.50 -7.34
N MET A 138 -11.49 -9.71 -6.39
CA MET A 138 -12.63 -10.62 -6.60
C MET A 138 -13.50 -10.18 -7.78
N ILE A 139 -13.58 -8.88 -8.05
CA ILE A 139 -14.33 -8.34 -9.20
C ILE A 139 -13.78 -8.93 -10.50
N LEU A 140 -12.45 -8.88 -10.71
CA LEU A 140 -11.84 -9.46 -11.90
C LEU A 140 -11.97 -10.98 -11.93
N GLN A 141 -11.72 -11.66 -10.82
CA GLN A 141 -11.76 -13.12 -10.76
C GLN A 141 -13.16 -13.69 -11.03
N LEU A 142 -14.20 -13.12 -10.43
CA LEU A 142 -15.58 -13.54 -10.64
C LEU A 142 -16.07 -13.15 -12.05
N GLY A 143 -15.71 -11.94 -12.51
CA GLY A 143 -16.02 -11.50 -13.87
C GLY A 143 -15.46 -12.43 -14.93
N HIS A 144 -14.21 -12.87 -14.80
CA HIS A 144 -13.60 -13.84 -15.72
C HIS A 144 -14.32 -15.21 -15.70
N GLN A 145 -14.73 -15.69 -14.52
CA GLN A 145 -15.51 -16.94 -14.45
C GLN A 145 -16.82 -16.82 -15.22
N ILE A 146 -17.57 -15.75 -15.00
CA ILE A 146 -18.86 -15.51 -15.67
C ILE A 146 -18.68 -15.38 -17.19
N LEU A 147 -17.70 -14.58 -17.64
CA LEU A 147 -17.42 -14.37 -19.07
C LEU A 147 -17.00 -15.66 -19.78
N ASN A 148 -16.39 -16.60 -19.07
CA ASN A 148 -16.02 -17.93 -19.60
C ASN A 148 -17.14 -18.97 -19.44
N GLY A 149 -18.35 -18.58 -19.03
CA GLY A 149 -19.51 -19.47 -18.89
C GLY A 149 -19.48 -20.35 -17.63
N PHE A 150 -18.58 -20.04 -16.67
CA PHE A 150 -18.54 -20.77 -15.40
C PHE A 150 -19.33 -20.05 -14.31
N PRO A 151 -20.02 -20.78 -13.43
CA PRO A 151 -20.63 -20.17 -12.26
C PRO A 151 -19.52 -19.58 -11.34
N PRO A 152 -19.76 -18.38 -10.77
CA PRO A 152 -18.80 -17.74 -9.89
C PRO A 152 -18.61 -18.58 -8.62
N ARG A 153 -17.35 -18.82 -8.26
CA ARG A 153 -16.99 -19.52 -7.02
C ARG A 153 -16.96 -18.52 -5.89
N LEU A 154 -17.96 -18.57 -5.04
CA LEU A 154 -18.07 -17.71 -3.88
C LEU A 154 -17.50 -18.42 -2.62
N PHE A 155 -17.08 -17.64 -1.64
CA PHE A 155 -16.74 -18.17 -0.33
C PHE A 155 -18.00 -18.71 0.37
N GLU A 156 -17.82 -19.70 1.24
CA GLU A 156 -18.86 -20.13 2.14
C GLU A 156 -19.39 -18.92 2.94
N ASN A 157 -20.70 -18.85 3.12
CA ASN A 157 -21.39 -17.72 3.78
C ASN A 157 -21.11 -16.35 3.15
N SER A 158 -20.84 -16.29 1.84
CA SER A 158 -20.53 -15.04 1.14
C SER A 158 -21.64 -13.98 1.22
N ASN A 159 -22.88 -14.39 1.46
CA ASN A 159 -24.04 -13.51 1.71
C ASN A 159 -23.92 -12.72 3.04
N GLN A 160 -22.99 -13.08 3.91
CA GLN A 160 -22.69 -12.39 5.18
C GLN A 160 -21.36 -11.63 5.14
N ILE A 161 -20.64 -11.71 4.01
CA ILE A 161 -19.31 -11.08 3.84
C ILE A 161 -19.47 -9.81 3.04
N PHE A 162 -19.25 -8.67 3.67
CA PHE A 162 -19.25 -7.36 3.02
C PHE A 162 -17.81 -6.88 2.84
N ARG A 163 -17.54 -6.25 1.69
CA ARG A 163 -16.24 -5.68 1.35
C ARG A 163 -16.44 -4.35 0.62
N ASP A 164 -15.69 -3.35 1.03
CA ASP A 164 -15.62 -2.09 0.31
C ASP A 164 -14.65 -2.22 -0.86
N PHE A 165 -15.08 -1.75 -2.02
CA PHE A 165 -14.26 -1.71 -3.23
C PHE A 165 -14.04 -0.27 -3.65
N ILE A 166 -12.84 0.03 -4.15
CA ILE A 166 -12.50 1.33 -4.68
C ILE A 166 -11.90 1.19 -6.08
N TYR A 167 -12.37 2.02 -7.02
CA TYR A 167 -11.84 2.01 -8.38
C TYR A 167 -10.47 2.66 -8.46
N ILE A 168 -9.61 2.15 -9.35
CA ILE A 168 -8.19 2.59 -9.42
C ILE A 168 -8.04 4.08 -9.69
N ASP A 169 -8.92 4.69 -10.51
CA ASP A 169 -8.82 6.12 -10.80
C ASP A 169 -9.11 6.98 -9.56
N ASP A 170 -10.01 6.54 -8.67
CA ASP A 170 -10.26 7.20 -7.39
C ASP A 170 -9.04 7.11 -6.47
N VAL A 171 -8.35 5.94 -6.48
CA VAL A 171 -7.09 5.76 -5.74
C VAL A 171 -6.01 6.69 -6.28
N ILE A 172 -5.88 6.83 -7.60
CA ILE A 172 -4.94 7.76 -8.23
C ILE A 172 -5.24 9.20 -7.81
N GLN A 173 -6.52 9.61 -7.89
CA GLN A 173 -6.94 10.95 -7.45
C GLN A 173 -6.68 11.19 -5.96
N ALA A 174 -6.90 10.19 -5.11
CA ALA A 174 -6.60 10.27 -3.69
C ALA A 174 -5.09 10.50 -3.45
N ASN A 175 -4.21 9.78 -4.15
CA ASN A 175 -2.77 9.97 -4.08
C ASN A 175 -2.36 11.38 -4.49
N ILE A 176 -2.88 11.90 -5.62
CA ILE A 176 -2.57 13.25 -6.11
C ILE A 176 -3.04 14.31 -5.09
N LYS A 177 -4.26 14.17 -4.58
CA LYS A 177 -4.80 15.10 -3.57
C LYS A 177 -4.04 15.04 -2.24
N ALA A 178 -3.56 13.85 -1.85
CA ALA A 178 -2.75 13.67 -0.65
C ALA A 178 -1.46 14.51 -0.67
N CYS A 179 -0.88 14.76 -1.85
CA CYS A 179 0.28 15.65 -1.99
C CYS A 179 -0.01 17.09 -1.59
N GLN A 180 -1.26 17.50 -1.63
CA GLN A 180 -1.71 18.86 -1.32
C GLN A 180 -2.26 18.99 0.10
N ALA A 181 -2.37 17.87 0.83
CA ALA A 181 -2.87 17.88 2.20
C ALA A 181 -1.92 18.68 3.09
N LYS A 182 -2.50 19.59 3.88
CA LYS A 182 -1.78 20.34 4.91
C LYS A 182 -2.10 19.69 6.25
N HIS A 183 -1.09 19.54 7.07
CA HIS A 183 -1.23 19.09 8.47
C HIS A 183 -1.79 20.20 9.34
#